data_acfd692177163610604d0f47294fe90f
#
_entry.id   acfd692177163610604d0f47294fe90f
#
_cell.length_a   1.000
_cell.length_b   1.000
_cell.length_c   1.000
_cell.angle_alpha   90.00
_cell.angle_beta   90.00
_cell.angle_gamma   90.00
#
_symmetry.space_group_name_H-M   'P 1'
#
loop_
_entity.id
_entity.type
_entity.pdbx_description
1 polymer ?
#
loop_
_entity_poly.entity_id
_entity_poly.type
_entity_poly.pdbx_seq_one_letter_code
_entity_poly.pdbx_strand_id
1 'polypeptide(L)'
;KVVEKVNQKLPIKFENGNIKSTISNEVYPQDECGLIVKAKSPFSKDKYVLVVAGKRFSGTRAAIIAFLKGFKKITMGNIHNPSIKANVVEGIDLDSDGIIDDIEFRE
;
A
#
# COMPACT_ATOMS: atom_id res chain seq x y z
N LYS A 1 8.78 2.48 -16.32
CA LYS A 1 7.35 2.64 -16.01
C LYS A 1 7.15 3.61 -14.85
N VAL A 2 5.94 4.14 -14.75
CA VAL A 2 5.63 5.14 -13.72
C VAL A 2 5.89 4.61 -12.31
N VAL A 3 5.46 3.38 -12.02
CA VAL A 3 5.64 2.78 -10.69
C VAL A 3 7.12 2.64 -10.34
N GLU A 4 7.94 2.24 -11.28
CA GLU A 4 9.38 2.11 -11.05
C GLU A 4 10.04 3.45 -10.75
N LYS A 5 9.62 4.52 -11.45
CA LYS A 5 10.17 5.85 -11.20
C LYS A 5 9.78 6.42 -9.85
N VAL A 6 8.54 6.21 -9.41
CA VAL A 6 8.10 6.73 -8.12
C VAL A 6 8.51 5.85 -6.95
N ASN A 7 8.70 4.53 -7.16
CA ASN A 7 8.95 3.58 -6.08
C ASN A 7 10.11 3.98 -5.17
N GLN A 8 11.20 4.46 -5.74
CA GLN A 8 12.39 4.84 -4.97
C GLN A 8 12.14 6.02 -4.04
N LYS A 9 11.14 6.85 -4.33
CA LYS A 9 10.81 8.05 -3.55
C LYS A 9 9.65 7.84 -2.61
N LEU A 10 9.03 6.67 -2.63
CA LEU A 10 7.87 6.40 -1.78
C LEU A 10 8.30 6.11 -0.34
N PRO A 11 7.51 6.57 0.65
CA PRO A 11 7.76 6.20 2.05
C PRO A 11 7.52 4.72 2.31
N ILE A 12 6.63 4.09 1.54
CA ILE A 12 6.43 2.64 1.53
C ILE A 12 6.67 2.18 0.11
N LYS A 13 7.57 1.24 -0.07
CA LYS A 13 8.05 0.87 -1.40
C LYS A 13 8.31 -0.64 -1.52
N PHE A 14 8.54 -1.09 -2.74
CA PHE A 14 8.99 -2.46 -3.01
C PHE A 14 10.52 -2.50 -2.94
N GLU A 15 11.06 -3.43 -2.17
CA GLU A 15 12.49 -3.63 -2.05
C GLU A 15 12.77 -5.12 -1.92
N ASN A 16 13.66 -5.64 -2.78
CA ASN A 16 14.03 -7.05 -2.79
C ASN A 16 12.82 -8.00 -2.85
N GLY A 17 11.81 -7.62 -3.62
CA GLY A 17 10.59 -8.42 -3.79
C GLY A 17 9.60 -8.33 -2.65
N ASN A 18 9.86 -7.52 -1.63
CA ASN A 18 8.96 -7.34 -0.48
C ASN A 18 8.52 -5.88 -0.38
N ILE A 19 7.47 -5.65 0.41
CA ILE A 19 7.05 -4.29 0.76
C ILE A 19 7.85 -3.84 1.98
N LYS A 20 8.49 -2.69 1.88
CA LYS A 20 9.22 -2.10 2.99
C LYS A 20 8.69 -0.72 3.31
N SER A 21 8.41 -0.49 4.60
CA SER A 21 8.03 0.84 5.10
C SER A 21 9.28 1.55 5.64
N THR A 22 9.57 2.73 5.11
CA THR A 22 10.62 3.58 5.68
C THR A 22 10.11 4.36 6.90
N ILE A 23 8.80 4.34 7.15
CA ILE A 23 8.18 5.00 8.29
C ILE A 23 8.40 4.19 9.56
N SER A 24 8.04 2.89 9.51
CA SER A 24 8.17 1.96 10.64
C SER A 24 9.45 1.15 10.60
N ASN A 25 10.15 1.17 9.46
CA ASN A 25 11.32 0.32 9.19
C ASN A 25 10.98 -1.17 9.16
N GLU A 26 9.71 -1.51 8.96
CA GLU A 26 9.23 -2.89 8.87
C GLU A 26 9.26 -3.40 7.43
N VAL A 27 9.44 -4.71 7.28
CA VAL A 27 9.36 -5.41 6.00
C VAL A 27 8.16 -6.34 6.04
N TYR A 28 7.37 -6.31 4.98
CA TYR A 28 6.15 -7.14 4.85
C TYR A 28 6.37 -8.14 3.72
N PRO A 29 6.75 -9.38 4.05
CA PRO A 29 7.07 -10.39 3.03
C PRO A 29 5.85 -11.18 2.52
N GLN A 30 4.69 -11.03 3.16
CA GLN A 30 3.50 -11.78 2.79
C GLN A 30 3.00 -11.42 1.40
N ASP A 31 2.58 -12.43 0.63
CA ASP A 31 2.07 -12.23 -0.73
C ASP A 31 0.75 -11.46 -0.74
N GLU A 32 -0.02 -11.52 0.34
CA GLU A 32 -1.30 -10.84 0.49
C GLU A 32 -1.17 -9.37 0.86
N CYS A 33 0.04 -8.87 1.04
CA CYS A 33 0.25 -7.47 1.38
C CYS A 33 0.22 -6.57 0.16
N GLY A 34 -0.38 -5.40 0.34
CA GLY A 34 -0.41 -4.34 -0.65
C GLY A 34 -0.11 -2.99 -0.01
N LEU A 35 0.13 -2.00 -0.84
CA LEU A 35 0.38 -0.64 -0.38
C LEU A 35 -0.54 0.35 -1.07
N ILE A 36 -0.83 1.43 -0.36
CA ILE A 36 -1.59 2.57 -0.87
C ILE A 36 -0.82 3.80 -0.46
N VAL A 37 -0.31 4.56 -1.43
CA VAL A 37 0.52 5.73 -1.16
C VAL A 37 0.08 6.90 -2.02
N LYS A 38 -0.11 8.05 -1.38
CA LYS A 38 -0.29 9.31 -2.08
C LYS A 38 1.03 10.07 -2.01
N ALA A 39 1.62 10.34 -3.16
CA ALA A 39 2.91 11.00 -3.26
C ALA A 39 2.90 12.06 -4.34
N LYS A 40 3.84 13.00 -4.28
CA LYS A 40 3.98 13.99 -5.34
C LYS A 40 4.42 13.34 -6.63
N SER A 41 3.82 13.78 -7.74
CA SER A 41 4.20 13.28 -9.05
C SER A 41 5.65 13.66 -9.39
N PRO A 42 6.46 12.72 -9.89
CA PRO A 42 7.79 13.07 -10.38
C PRO A 42 7.76 13.84 -11.71
N PHE A 43 6.58 13.92 -12.33
CA PHE A 43 6.42 14.54 -13.65
C PHE A 43 5.81 15.95 -13.58
N SER A 44 5.22 16.34 -12.45
CA SER A 44 4.58 17.63 -12.27
C SER A 44 4.66 18.08 -10.83
N LYS A 45 5.08 19.33 -10.60
CA LYS A 45 5.26 19.88 -9.25
C LYS A 45 3.96 20.03 -8.47
N ASP A 46 2.84 20.23 -9.17
CA ASP A 46 1.57 20.58 -8.54
C ASP A 46 0.59 19.41 -8.46
N LYS A 47 1.02 18.21 -8.85
CA LYS A 47 0.14 17.05 -8.90
C LYS A 47 0.64 15.92 -8.01
N TYR A 48 -0.30 15.08 -7.60
CA TYR A 48 -0.02 13.90 -6.79
C TYR A 48 -0.30 12.64 -7.59
N VAL A 49 0.40 11.57 -7.22
CA VAL A 49 0.17 10.24 -7.74
C VAL A 49 -0.37 9.38 -6.62
N LEU A 50 -1.43 8.64 -6.89
CA LEU A 50 -1.94 7.62 -5.99
C LEU A 50 -1.44 6.27 -6.48
N VAL A 51 -0.65 5.59 -5.64
CA VAL A 51 -0.15 4.27 -5.95
C VAL A 51 -0.95 3.25 -5.15
N VAL A 52 -1.61 2.34 -5.85
CA VAL A 52 -2.35 1.22 -5.26
C VAL A 52 -1.78 -0.04 -5.90
N ALA A 53 -1.00 -0.79 -5.14
CA ALA A 53 -0.25 -1.91 -5.70
C ALA A 53 -0.07 -3.01 -4.66
N GLY A 54 0.20 -4.21 -5.14
CA GLY A 54 0.49 -5.34 -4.28
C GLY A 54 1.73 -6.06 -4.73
N LYS A 55 2.29 -6.84 -3.82
CA LYS A 55 3.45 -7.68 -4.11
C LYS A 55 3.07 -8.75 -5.12
N ARG A 56 1.87 -9.31 -4.97
CA ARG A 56 1.29 -10.29 -5.87
C ARG A 56 -0.17 -9.94 -6.13
N PHE A 57 -0.84 -10.75 -6.94
CA PHE A 57 -2.25 -10.53 -7.30
C PHE A 57 -3.14 -10.38 -6.05
N SER A 58 -2.96 -11.24 -5.05
CA SER A 58 -3.72 -11.16 -3.80
C SER A 58 -3.44 -9.86 -3.04
N GLY A 59 -2.21 -9.38 -3.03
CA GLY A 59 -1.85 -8.10 -2.42
C GLY A 59 -2.47 -6.92 -3.15
N THR A 60 -2.48 -6.97 -4.48
CA THR A 60 -3.14 -5.92 -5.29
C THR A 60 -4.64 -5.90 -5.00
N ARG A 61 -5.27 -7.07 -4.90
CA ARG A 61 -6.68 -7.18 -4.56
C ARG A 61 -6.95 -6.62 -3.16
N ALA A 62 -6.07 -6.92 -2.18
CA ALA A 62 -6.19 -6.38 -0.83
C ALA A 62 -6.14 -4.85 -0.83
N ALA A 63 -5.20 -4.26 -1.58
CA ALA A 63 -5.08 -2.81 -1.68
C ALA A 63 -6.32 -2.17 -2.31
N ILE A 64 -6.89 -2.79 -3.33
CA ILE A 64 -8.12 -2.31 -3.97
C ILE A 64 -9.30 -2.38 -2.99
N ILE A 65 -9.45 -3.50 -2.27
CA ILE A 65 -10.52 -3.65 -1.27
C ILE A 65 -10.37 -2.59 -0.17
N ALA A 66 -9.14 -2.36 0.31
CA ALA A 66 -8.88 -1.34 1.32
C ALA A 66 -9.25 0.06 0.82
N PHE A 67 -8.95 0.36 -0.44
CA PHE A 67 -9.30 1.64 -1.04
C PHE A 67 -10.81 1.84 -1.08
N LEU A 68 -11.56 0.78 -1.38
CA LEU A 68 -13.02 0.86 -1.50
C LEU A 68 -13.72 0.82 -0.13
N LYS A 69 -13.27 -0.01 0.79
CA LYS A 69 -13.94 -0.22 2.09
C LYS A 69 -13.34 0.62 3.22
N GLY A 70 -12.04 0.88 3.18
CA GLY A 70 -11.30 1.54 4.26
C GLY A 70 -10.82 2.93 3.93
N PHE A 71 -11.46 3.63 3.01
CA PHE A 71 -11.00 4.93 2.55
C PHE A 71 -10.83 5.94 3.69
N LYS A 72 -11.69 5.89 4.70
CA LYS A 72 -11.58 6.77 5.86
C LYS A 72 -10.25 6.57 6.59
N LYS A 73 -9.81 5.33 6.78
CA LYS A 73 -8.50 5.06 7.38
C LYS A 73 -7.34 5.54 6.50
N ILE A 74 -7.49 5.42 5.19
CA ILE A 74 -6.48 5.91 4.25
C ILE A 74 -6.30 7.43 4.41
N THR A 75 -7.40 8.17 4.56
CA THR A 75 -7.33 9.63 4.74
C THR A 75 -6.72 10.03 6.07
N MET A 76 -6.71 9.14 7.06
CA MET A 76 -6.08 9.40 8.36
C MET A 76 -4.56 9.29 8.32
N GLY A 77 -4.00 8.73 7.26
CA GLY A 77 -2.57 8.57 7.10
C GLY A 77 -2.02 7.31 7.74
N ASN A 78 -0.70 7.24 7.82
CA ASN A 78 0.00 6.10 8.40
C ASN A 78 -0.17 6.07 9.92
N ILE A 79 -0.28 4.88 10.48
CA ILE A 79 -0.47 4.70 11.93
C ILE A 79 0.70 5.29 12.72
N HIS A 80 1.92 5.14 12.21
CA HIS A 80 3.14 5.61 12.88
C HIS A 80 3.41 7.09 12.64
N ASN A 81 2.90 7.64 11.52
CA ASN A 81 3.08 9.04 11.18
C ASN A 81 1.90 9.53 10.33
N PRO A 82 0.83 10.04 10.97
CA PRO A 82 -0.39 10.44 10.27
C PRO A 82 -0.21 11.56 9.24
N SER A 83 0.89 12.29 9.26
CA SER A 83 1.17 13.31 8.25
C SER A 83 1.56 12.71 6.90
N ILE A 84 1.92 11.42 6.88
CA ILE A 84 2.28 10.70 5.67
C ILE A 84 1.08 9.85 5.22
N LYS A 85 0.61 10.08 3.99
CA LYS A 85 -0.53 9.35 3.44
C LYS A 85 -0.04 8.09 2.74
N ALA A 86 0.34 7.10 3.54
CA ALA A 86 0.86 5.83 3.06
C ALA A 86 0.44 4.72 4.01
N ASN A 87 -0.08 3.63 3.45
CA ASN A 87 -0.61 2.51 4.23
C ASN A 87 -0.12 1.19 3.67
N VAL A 88 0.06 0.22 4.55
CA VAL A 88 0.25 -1.18 4.20
C VAL A 88 -0.97 -1.96 4.67
N VAL A 89 -1.52 -2.78 3.80
CA VAL A 89 -2.68 -3.61 4.11
C VAL A 89 -2.34 -5.07 3.83
N GLU A 90 -2.97 -5.97 4.56
CA GLU A 90 -2.87 -7.40 4.34
C GLU A 90 -4.25 -7.95 4.03
N GLY A 91 -4.34 -8.76 2.95
CA GLY A 91 -5.59 -9.38 2.56
C GLY A 91 -5.95 -10.54 3.47
N ILE A 92 -7.24 -10.72 3.69
CA ILE A 92 -7.78 -11.77 4.52
C ILE A 92 -8.79 -12.57 3.68
N ASP A 93 -8.69 -13.89 3.75
CA ASP A 93 -9.64 -14.80 3.13
C ASP A 93 -10.54 -15.36 4.23
N LEU A 94 -11.69 -14.72 4.42
CA LEU A 94 -12.60 -15.04 5.54
C LEU A 94 -13.27 -16.40 5.42
N ASP A 95 -13.56 -16.84 4.19
CA ASP A 95 -14.28 -18.10 3.96
C ASP A 95 -13.39 -19.23 3.43
N SER A 96 -12.09 -18.99 3.35
CA SER A 96 -11.10 -19.99 2.93
C SER A 96 -11.31 -20.53 1.52
N ASP A 97 -11.83 -19.70 0.62
CA ASP A 97 -12.05 -20.09 -0.78
C ASP A 97 -10.85 -19.75 -1.69
N GLY A 98 -9.77 -19.22 -1.13
CA GLY A 98 -8.57 -18.82 -1.86
C GLY A 98 -8.64 -17.42 -2.44
N ILE A 99 -9.73 -16.69 -2.23
CA ILE A 99 -9.93 -15.34 -2.75
C ILE A 99 -9.99 -14.35 -1.59
N ILE A 100 -9.18 -13.29 -1.67
CA ILE A 100 -9.18 -12.23 -0.65
C ILE A 100 -10.53 -11.49 -0.69
N ASP A 101 -11.21 -11.42 0.44
CA ASP A 101 -12.52 -10.77 0.57
C ASP A 101 -12.59 -9.72 1.68
N ASP A 102 -11.53 -9.55 2.46
CA ASP A 102 -11.43 -8.50 3.47
C ASP A 102 -9.97 -8.11 3.66
N ILE A 103 -9.72 -7.12 4.49
CA ILE A 103 -8.37 -6.60 4.71
C ILE A 103 -8.15 -6.21 6.17
N GLU A 104 -6.87 -6.14 6.53
CA GLU A 104 -6.41 -5.57 7.77
C GLU A 104 -5.30 -4.55 7.48
N PHE A 105 -5.40 -3.37 8.07
CA PHE A 105 -4.34 -2.36 7.94
C PHE A 105 -3.17 -2.73 8.83
N ARG A 106 -1.98 -2.83 8.24
CA ARG A 106 -0.74 -3.10 8.98
C ARG A 106 -0.04 -1.81 9.40
N GLU A 107 -0.19 -0.77 8.61
CA GLU A 107 0.16 0.60 8.98
C GLU A 107 -0.45 1.64 7.98
#